data_246e77be7b01ec57dd01dc265b5d42ad
#
_entry.id   246e77be7b01ec57dd01dc265b5d42ad
#
_cell.length_a   1.000
_cell.length_b   1.000
_cell.length_c   1.000
_cell.angle_alpha   90.00
_cell.angle_beta   90.00
_cell.angle_gamma   90.00
#
_symmetry.space_group_name_H-M   'P 1'
#
loop_
_entity.id
_entity.type
_entity.pdbx_description
1 polymer ?
#
loop_
_entity_poly.entity_id
_entity_poly.type
_entity_poly.pdbx_seq_one_letter_code
_entity_poly.pdbx_strand_id
1 'polypeptide(L)'
;VSRSALRTLGGIAAAGVAGVAYAALVERTWFTLRRFAVPALPPGSAPVRILQVSDLHLTPGQAKKIEWVRSLAALEPDFVVNSGDNLAHLEAVPPLLRAMEPLMDFPGAFVLGSNDYFAPTPKNPARYLTSGYARAPRSRSDLPVGELVDGLRGGGWADLNNARTVARMGDHDVELVGVDDPHVDHDRYGEVSAAARDDVSLTVGLVHAPYQRVLDAMVADGASVVLAGHTHGGQLALPGWGALVTNCDLDTRRAKGLSR
;
A
#
# COMPACT_ATOMS: atom_id res chain seq x y z
N VAL A 1 -39.95 -28.07 3.89
CA VAL A 1 -38.77 -27.64 4.67
C VAL A 1 -39.17 -27.59 6.12
N SER A 2 -38.45 -28.28 7.02
CA SER A 2 -38.80 -28.31 8.44
C SER A 2 -38.60 -26.91 9.08
N ARG A 3 -39.42 -26.63 10.13
CA ARG A 3 -39.29 -25.35 10.87
C ARG A 3 -37.91 -25.18 11.50
N SER A 4 -37.24 -26.28 11.85
CA SER A 4 -35.84 -26.26 12.33
C SER A 4 -34.84 -25.82 11.23
N ALA A 5 -34.99 -26.35 10.01
CA ALA A 5 -34.14 -25.97 8.88
C ALA A 5 -34.30 -24.48 8.53
N LEU A 6 -35.54 -23.95 8.56
CA LEU A 6 -35.79 -22.52 8.36
C LEU A 6 -35.13 -21.62 9.45
N ARG A 7 -35.20 -22.06 10.71
CA ARG A 7 -34.55 -21.35 11.83
C ARG A 7 -33.02 -21.37 11.69
N THR A 8 -32.42 -22.49 11.30
CA THR A 8 -30.99 -22.61 11.09
C THR A 8 -30.55 -21.72 9.93
N LEU A 9 -31.25 -21.74 8.79
CA LEU A 9 -30.97 -20.88 7.66
C LEU A 9 -31.13 -19.39 8.01
N GLY A 10 -32.15 -19.02 8.77
CA GLY A 10 -32.36 -17.67 9.30
C GLY A 10 -31.22 -17.22 10.20
N GLY A 11 -30.74 -18.11 11.08
CA GLY A 11 -29.60 -17.83 11.95
C GLY A 11 -28.28 -17.59 11.17
N ILE A 12 -28.00 -18.42 10.16
CA ILE A 12 -26.84 -18.27 9.29
C ILE A 12 -26.90 -16.95 8.50
N ALA A 13 -28.07 -16.63 7.94
CA ALA A 13 -28.26 -15.37 7.21
C ALA A 13 -28.07 -14.15 8.13
N ALA A 14 -28.63 -14.18 9.34
CA ALA A 14 -28.45 -13.10 10.32
C ALA A 14 -26.99 -12.93 10.75
N ALA A 15 -26.27 -14.02 10.98
CA ALA A 15 -24.84 -13.98 11.28
C ALA A 15 -24.02 -13.41 10.13
N GLY A 16 -24.35 -13.77 8.88
CA GLY A 16 -23.73 -13.21 7.68
C GLY A 16 -23.96 -11.70 7.56
N VAL A 17 -25.18 -11.23 7.74
CA VAL A 17 -25.52 -9.79 7.72
C VAL A 17 -24.79 -9.04 8.84
N ALA A 18 -24.77 -9.59 10.06
CA ALA A 18 -24.05 -8.99 11.18
C ALA A 18 -22.53 -8.90 10.93
N GLY A 19 -21.93 -9.94 10.34
CA GLY A 19 -20.52 -9.95 9.93
C GLY A 19 -20.20 -8.88 8.91
N VAL A 20 -21.02 -8.74 7.86
CA VAL A 20 -20.86 -7.69 6.85
C VAL A 20 -21.04 -6.30 7.46
N ALA A 21 -22.04 -6.11 8.32
CA ALA A 21 -22.26 -4.84 9.01
C ALA A 21 -21.06 -4.48 9.91
N TYR A 22 -20.53 -5.44 10.66
CA TYR A 22 -19.34 -5.24 11.48
C TYR A 22 -18.13 -4.83 10.63
N ALA A 23 -17.82 -5.56 9.54
CA ALA A 23 -16.74 -5.25 8.63
C ALA A 23 -16.89 -3.85 8.00
N ALA A 24 -18.10 -3.48 7.58
CA ALA A 24 -18.37 -2.20 6.93
C ALA A 24 -18.37 -0.99 7.89
N LEU A 25 -18.81 -1.15 9.12
CA LEU A 25 -19.04 -0.04 10.06
C LEU A 25 -17.97 0.09 11.14
N VAL A 26 -17.34 -1.02 11.54
CA VAL A 26 -16.37 -1.06 12.63
C VAL A 26 -14.97 -1.33 12.11
N GLU A 27 -14.73 -2.49 11.49
CA GLU A 27 -13.40 -2.93 11.10
C GLU A 27 -12.72 -1.96 10.12
N ARG A 28 -13.46 -1.45 9.16
CA ARG A 28 -13.01 -0.45 8.19
C ARG A 28 -12.46 0.84 8.82
N THR A 29 -12.85 1.17 10.04
CA THR A 29 -12.43 2.38 10.77
C THR A 29 -11.55 2.07 11.97
N TRP A 30 -11.17 0.82 12.15
CA TRP A 30 -10.28 0.39 13.24
C TRP A 30 -8.84 0.41 12.77
N PHE A 31 -8.26 1.60 12.72
CA PHE A 31 -6.88 1.79 12.29
C PHE A 31 -5.90 1.21 13.31
N THR A 32 -4.87 0.54 12.82
CA THR A 32 -3.90 -0.15 13.69
C THR A 32 -2.48 0.12 13.20
N LEU A 33 -1.64 0.62 14.10
CA LEU A 33 -0.20 0.72 13.87
C LEU A 33 0.45 -0.66 14.05
N ARG A 34 1.20 -1.11 13.06
CA ARG A 34 2.01 -2.34 13.13
C ARG A 34 3.47 -1.97 13.15
N ARG A 35 4.26 -2.67 13.96
CA ARG A 35 5.70 -2.48 14.06
C ARG A 35 6.42 -3.76 13.74
N PHE A 36 7.46 -3.65 12.92
CA PHE A 36 8.33 -4.75 12.53
C PHE A 36 9.78 -4.32 12.70
N ALA A 37 10.62 -5.20 13.23
CA ALA A 37 12.06 -5.02 13.23
C ALA A 37 12.67 -5.86 12.10
N VAL A 38 13.38 -5.19 11.18
CA VAL A 38 13.98 -5.81 10.00
C VAL A 38 15.51 -5.67 10.12
N PRO A 39 16.26 -6.76 10.28
CA PRO A 39 17.72 -6.71 10.40
C PRO A 39 18.36 -6.58 9.01
N ALA A 40 18.24 -5.40 8.37
CA ALA A 40 18.74 -5.15 7.03
C ALA A 40 19.95 -4.22 6.99
N LEU A 41 20.19 -3.46 8.05
CA LEU A 41 21.38 -2.61 8.17
C LEU A 41 22.61 -3.44 8.65
N PRO A 42 23.85 -2.97 8.37
CA PRO A 42 25.06 -3.60 8.86
C PRO A 42 25.05 -3.75 10.40
N PRO A 43 25.67 -4.80 10.96
CA PRO A 43 25.75 -4.99 12.39
C PRO A 43 26.36 -3.78 13.12
N GLY A 44 25.71 -3.33 14.20
CA GLY A 44 26.17 -2.18 14.99
C GLY A 44 25.67 -0.83 14.48
N SER A 45 24.94 -0.79 13.37
CA SER A 45 24.32 0.44 12.86
C SER A 45 23.22 0.96 13.79
N ALA A 46 23.10 2.28 13.87
CA ALA A 46 21.94 2.90 14.52
C ALA A 46 20.63 2.48 13.79
N PRO A 47 19.54 2.20 14.50
CA PRO A 47 18.28 1.83 13.87
C PRO A 47 17.67 3.01 13.12
N VAL A 48 17.00 2.72 11.98
CA VAL A 48 16.20 3.66 11.21
C VAL A 48 14.72 3.33 11.37
N ARG A 49 13.91 4.34 11.62
CA ARG A 49 12.46 4.23 11.72
C ARG A 49 11.82 4.70 10.44
N ILE A 50 11.31 3.77 9.63
CA ILE A 50 10.54 4.06 8.42
C ILE A 50 9.06 3.93 8.74
N LEU A 51 8.29 4.98 8.50
CA LEU A 51 6.83 4.95 8.54
C LEU A 51 6.28 4.69 7.14
N GLN A 52 5.65 3.54 6.92
CA GLN A 52 4.93 3.28 5.69
C GLN A 52 3.45 3.60 5.83
N VAL A 53 2.93 4.41 4.91
CA VAL A 53 1.50 4.71 4.72
C VAL A 53 1.10 4.21 3.35
N SER A 54 0.01 3.43 3.26
CA SER A 54 -0.45 2.78 2.03
C SER A 54 -1.96 2.62 2.01
N ASP A 55 -2.53 2.51 0.81
CA ASP A 55 -3.91 2.05 0.59
C ASP A 55 -4.96 2.84 1.38
N LEU A 56 -4.80 4.16 1.44
CA LEU A 56 -5.71 5.03 2.19
C LEU A 56 -7.12 5.06 1.59
N HIS A 57 -7.22 4.95 0.26
CA HIS A 57 -8.50 5.03 -0.46
C HIS A 57 -9.39 6.13 0.11
N LEU A 58 -8.84 7.34 0.20
CA LEU A 58 -9.47 8.45 0.90
C LEU A 58 -10.63 9.01 0.11
N THR A 59 -11.71 9.31 0.84
CA THR A 59 -12.82 10.14 0.36
C THR A 59 -12.94 11.39 1.22
N PRO A 60 -13.53 12.50 0.71
CA PRO A 60 -13.56 13.79 1.42
C PRO A 60 -14.15 13.75 2.84
N GLY A 61 -15.14 12.87 3.07
CA GLY A 61 -15.86 12.80 4.36
C GLY A 61 -15.20 11.94 5.43
N GLN A 62 -14.00 11.40 5.25
CA GLN A 62 -13.36 10.48 6.19
C GLN A 62 -12.51 11.19 7.26
N ALA A 63 -13.09 12.14 7.97
CA ALA A 63 -12.41 12.96 8.98
C ALA A 63 -11.61 12.12 9.99
N LYS A 64 -12.19 11.03 10.51
CA LYS A 64 -11.52 10.15 11.48
C LYS A 64 -10.24 9.52 10.90
N LYS A 65 -10.22 9.15 9.61
CA LYS A 65 -9.03 8.62 8.93
C LYS A 65 -7.97 9.72 8.75
N ILE A 66 -8.40 10.90 8.34
CA ILE A 66 -7.52 12.07 8.17
C ILE A 66 -6.79 12.36 9.49
N GLU A 67 -7.53 12.50 10.58
CA GLU A 67 -6.94 12.79 11.91
C GLU A 67 -6.02 11.67 12.39
N TRP A 68 -6.37 10.40 12.12
CA TRP A 68 -5.48 9.29 12.46
C TRP A 68 -4.16 9.35 11.69
N VAL A 69 -4.20 9.61 10.37
CA VAL A 69 -2.97 9.76 9.56
C VAL A 69 -2.13 10.92 10.07
N ARG A 70 -2.73 12.08 10.35
CA ARG A 70 -2.04 13.23 10.94
C ARG A 70 -1.33 12.88 12.24
N SER A 71 -1.98 12.10 13.11
CA SER A 71 -1.43 11.70 14.41
C SER A 71 -0.18 10.83 14.31
N LEU A 72 0.10 10.21 13.15
CA LEU A 72 1.28 9.37 12.94
C LEU A 72 2.58 10.17 12.97
N ALA A 73 2.56 11.48 12.75
CA ALA A 73 3.73 12.35 12.90
C ALA A 73 4.33 12.30 14.31
N ALA A 74 3.52 12.05 15.35
CA ALA A 74 3.98 11.87 16.72
C ALA A 74 4.87 10.62 16.93
N LEU A 75 5.02 9.76 15.90
CA LEU A 75 5.96 8.64 15.92
C LEU A 75 7.39 9.09 15.61
N GLU A 76 7.58 10.33 15.14
CA GLU A 76 8.88 10.91 14.78
C GLU A 76 9.70 9.95 13.88
N PRO A 77 9.21 9.60 12.67
CA PRO A 77 9.94 8.72 11.78
C PRO A 77 11.18 9.41 11.23
N ASP A 78 12.24 8.65 10.96
CA ASP A 78 13.41 9.14 10.24
C ASP A 78 13.10 9.30 8.74
N PHE A 79 12.11 8.56 8.23
CA PHE A 79 11.67 8.62 6.83
C PHE A 79 10.23 8.15 6.67
N VAL A 80 9.50 8.77 5.75
CA VAL A 80 8.12 8.39 5.41
C VAL A 80 8.06 7.80 4.00
N VAL A 81 7.37 6.67 3.85
CA VAL A 81 7.09 6.05 2.56
C VAL A 81 5.59 6.01 2.33
N ASN A 82 5.15 6.58 1.22
CA ASN A 82 3.79 6.39 0.72
C ASN A 82 3.83 5.40 -0.45
N SER A 83 3.21 4.24 -0.27
CA SER A 83 3.23 3.17 -1.27
C SER A 83 1.96 3.08 -2.13
N GLY A 84 1.21 4.19 -2.26
CA GLY A 84 0.14 4.33 -3.25
C GLY A 84 -1.26 3.95 -2.79
N ASP A 85 -2.21 3.96 -3.74
CA ASP A 85 -3.65 3.76 -3.56
C ASP A 85 -4.26 4.75 -2.55
N ASN A 86 -3.93 6.03 -2.73
CA ASN A 86 -4.33 7.10 -1.82
C ASN A 86 -5.78 7.54 -2.03
N LEU A 87 -6.27 7.53 -3.28
CA LEU A 87 -7.52 8.16 -3.68
C LEU A 87 -8.65 7.16 -3.88
N ALA A 88 -9.87 7.57 -3.52
CA ALA A 88 -11.11 6.87 -3.86
C ALA A 88 -12.22 7.82 -4.37
N HIS A 89 -11.90 9.09 -4.61
CA HIS A 89 -12.85 10.11 -5.05
C HIS A 89 -12.13 11.25 -5.78
N LEU A 90 -12.79 11.89 -6.74
CA LEU A 90 -12.26 13.02 -7.52
C LEU A 90 -11.80 14.20 -6.64
N GLU A 91 -12.49 14.45 -5.53
CA GLU A 91 -12.19 15.55 -4.60
C GLU A 91 -11.31 15.10 -3.41
N ALA A 92 -10.60 13.97 -3.53
CA ALA A 92 -9.84 13.42 -2.40
C ALA A 92 -8.44 14.02 -2.23
N VAL A 93 -7.89 14.71 -3.24
CA VAL A 93 -6.51 15.26 -3.15
C VAL A 93 -6.38 16.30 -2.05
N PRO A 94 -7.21 17.35 -1.93
CA PRO A 94 -7.05 18.31 -0.84
C PRO A 94 -7.16 17.70 0.57
N PRO A 95 -8.15 16.84 0.89
CA PRO A 95 -8.19 16.17 2.19
C PRO A 95 -7.02 15.20 2.43
N LEU A 96 -6.50 14.56 1.38
CA LEU A 96 -5.31 13.72 1.49
C LEU A 96 -4.07 14.55 1.84
N LEU A 97 -3.82 15.63 1.14
CA LEU A 97 -2.69 16.51 1.43
C LEU A 97 -2.78 17.08 2.85
N ARG A 98 -3.97 17.46 3.32
CA ARG A 98 -4.16 17.84 4.72
C ARG A 98 -3.85 16.69 5.70
N ALA A 99 -4.16 15.45 5.35
CA ALA A 99 -3.82 14.29 6.17
C ALA A 99 -2.31 14.07 6.25
N MET A 100 -1.60 14.27 5.13
CA MET A 100 -0.16 14.07 5.02
C MET A 100 0.68 15.25 5.52
N GLU A 101 0.10 16.45 5.64
CA GLU A 101 0.83 17.68 5.98
C GLU A 101 1.82 17.53 7.16
N PRO A 102 1.46 16.98 8.34
CA PRO A 102 2.43 16.83 9.43
C PRO A 102 3.50 15.77 9.16
N LEU A 103 3.24 14.84 8.22
CA LEU A 103 4.21 13.82 7.81
C LEU A 103 5.22 14.39 6.81
N MET A 104 4.87 15.47 6.10
CA MET A 104 5.76 16.15 5.16
C MET A 104 6.85 16.98 5.86
N ASP A 105 6.78 17.16 7.18
CA ASP A 105 7.89 17.69 7.97
C ASP A 105 9.09 16.70 8.04
N PHE A 106 8.88 15.45 7.68
CA PHE A 106 9.90 14.42 7.59
C PHE A 106 10.28 14.13 6.13
N PRO A 107 11.55 13.78 5.85
CA PRO A 107 11.93 13.33 4.52
C PRO A 107 11.10 12.11 4.12
N GLY A 108 10.74 12.02 2.83
CA GLY A 108 9.90 10.93 2.37
C GLY A 108 10.00 10.65 0.87
N ALA A 109 9.35 9.57 0.47
CA ALA A 109 9.23 9.16 -0.92
C ALA A 109 7.88 8.50 -1.16
N PHE A 110 7.45 8.48 -2.42
CA PHE A 110 6.20 7.85 -2.80
C PHE A 110 6.28 7.12 -4.14
N VAL A 111 5.42 6.11 -4.27
CA VAL A 111 5.00 5.50 -5.53
C VAL A 111 3.48 5.52 -5.62
N LEU A 112 2.94 5.42 -6.82
CA LEU A 112 1.51 5.43 -7.06
C LEU A 112 0.94 4.02 -7.16
N GLY A 113 -0.35 3.89 -6.84
CA GLY A 113 -1.13 2.69 -7.07
C GLY A 113 -2.28 2.94 -8.05
N SER A 114 -2.95 1.88 -8.45
CA SER A 114 -4.02 1.94 -9.46
C SER A 114 -5.19 2.85 -9.08
N ASN A 115 -5.47 3.00 -7.77
CA ASN A 115 -6.51 3.92 -7.29
C ASN A 115 -5.99 5.35 -7.04
N ASP A 116 -4.80 5.69 -7.51
CA ASP A 116 -4.38 7.07 -7.70
C ASP A 116 -4.71 7.55 -9.13
N TYR A 117 -4.83 6.62 -10.07
CA TYR A 117 -5.21 6.87 -11.46
C TYR A 117 -6.71 6.70 -11.71
N PHE A 118 -7.32 5.65 -11.15
CA PHE A 118 -8.64 5.18 -11.54
C PHE A 118 -9.59 5.13 -10.35
N ALA A 119 -10.73 5.79 -10.47
CA ALA A 119 -11.78 5.75 -9.46
C ALA A 119 -12.27 4.31 -9.23
N PRO A 120 -12.53 3.91 -7.97
CA PRO A 120 -13.05 2.60 -7.66
C PRO A 120 -14.44 2.42 -8.28
N THR A 121 -14.65 1.28 -8.95
CA THR A 121 -15.94 0.90 -9.51
C THR A 121 -16.56 -0.23 -8.70
N PRO A 122 -17.88 -0.23 -8.47
CA PRO A 122 -18.55 -1.35 -7.79
C PRO A 122 -18.26 -2.68 -8.50
N LYS A 123 -17.78 -3.67 -7.74
CA LYS A 123 -17.43 -4.99 -8.25
C LYS A 123 -18.14 -6.07 -7.45
N ASN A 124 -18.59 -7.12 -8.13
CA ASN A 124 -19.05 -8.33 -7.45
C ASN A 124 -17.85 -9.02 -6.78
N PRO A 125 -17.82 -9.16 -5.44
CA PRO A 125 -16.69 -9.76 -4.75
C PRO A 125 -16.46 -11.24 -5.14
N ALA A 126 -17.48 -11.97 -5.62
CA ALA A 126 -17.32 -13.33 -6.10
C ALA A 126 -16.37 -13.44 -7.32
N ARG A 127 -16.10 -12.34 -8.04
CA ARG A 127 -15.12 -12.33 -9.16
C ARG A 127 -13.70 -12.64 -8.70
N TYR A 128 -13.34 -12.32 -7.46
CA TYR A 128 -12.02 -12.63 -6.92
C TYR A 128 -11.79 -14.14 -6.70
N LEU A 129 -12.85 -14.94 -6.71
CA LEU A 129 -12.78 -16.40 -6.57
C LEU A 129 -12.69 -17.13 -7.91
N THR A 130 -12.83 -16.43 -9.04
CA THR A 130 -12.74 -17.02 -10.38
C THR A 130 -11.37 -16.71 -10.98
N SER A 131 -10.64 -17.76 -11.38
CA SER A 131 -9.38 -17.64 -12.13
C SER A 131 -9.64 -16.94 -13.47
N GLY A 132 -8.81 -15.93 -13.81
CA GLY A 132 -8.88 -15.26 -15.11
C GLY A 132 -9.47 -13.85 -15.09
N TYR A 133 -9.47 -13.17 -13.95
CA TYR A 133 -9.81 -11.75 -13.89
C TYR A 133 -8.73 -10.91 -14.58
N ALA A 134 -8.86 -10.75 -15.89
CA ALA A 134 -8.11 -9.73 -16.62
C ALA A 134 -8.79 -8.37 -16.41
N ARG A 135 -8.02 -7.38 -15.94
CA ARG A 135 -8.48 -5.99 -15.89
C ARG A 135 -8.59 -5.48 -17.33
N ALA A 136 -9.71 -4.86 -17.69
CA ALA A 136 -9.81 -4.19 -18.97
C ALA A 136 -8.81 -3.02 -18.99
N PRO A 137 -7.98 -2.89 -20.03
CA PRO A 137 -7.07 -1.77 -20.18
C PRO A 137 -7.83 -0.45 -20.07
N ARG A 138 -7.34 0.47 -19.24
CA ARG A 138 -7.83 1.84 -19.17
C ARG A 138 -6.77 2.75 -19.77
N SER A 139 -7.14 3.51 -20.78
CA SER A 139 -6.20 4.36 -21.53
C SER A 139 -6.08 5.77 -20.94
N ARG A 140 -6.91 6.14 -19.96
CA ARG A 140 -6.94 7.50 -19.38
C ARG A 140 -7.27 7.44 -17.91
N SER A 141 -6.51 8.22 -17.11
CA SER A 141 -6.82 8.46 -15.70
C SER A 141 -8.16 9.19 -15.55
N ASP A 142 -8.97 8.77 -14.58
CA ASP A 142 -10.23 9.42 -14.20
C ASP A 142 -10.14 10.10 -12.80
N LEU A 143 -8.95 10.03 -12.14
CA LEU A 143 -8.64 10.76 -10.91
C LEU A 143 -7.57 11.83 -11.13
N PRO A 144 -7.50 12.87 -10.28
CA PRO A 144 -6.56 13.99 -10.45
C PRO A 144 -5.14 13.63 -10.00
N VAL A 145 -4.53 12.61 -10.62
CA VAL A 145 -3.21 12.09 -10.27
C VAL A 145 -2.10 13.14 -10.38
N GLY A 146 -2.19 14.06 -11.34
CA GLY A 146 -1.25 15.16 -11.48
C GLY A 146 -1.23 16.07 -10.24
N GLU A 147 -2.41 16.46 -9.74
CA GLU A 147 -2.53 17.26 -8.51
C GLU A 147 -1.99 16.52 -7.28
N LEU A 148 -2.19 15.21 -7.22
CA LEU A 148 -1.63 14.36 -6.15
C LEU A 148 -0.09 14.39 -6.18
N VAL A 149 0.50 14.14 -7.34
CA VAL A 149 1.97 14.12 -7.53
C VAL A 149 2.56 15.48 -7.21
N ASP A 150 1.97 16.55 -7.73
CA ASP A 150 2.43 17.92 -7.48
C ASP A 150 2.35 18.28 -6.00
N GLY A 151 1.29 17.85 -5.31
CA GLY A 151 1.13 18.07 -3.88
C GLY A 151 2.16 17.31 -3.04
N LEU A 152 2.44 16.04 -3.34
CA LEU A 152 3.45 15.23 -2.62
C LEU A 152 4.87 15.75 -2.88
N ARG A 153 5.20 16.09 -4.13
CA ARG A 153 6.49 16.74 -4.48
C ARG A 153 6.63 18.12 -3.83
N GLY A 154 5.55 18.91 -3.81
CA GLY A 154 5.50 20.20 -3.13
C GLY A 154 5.74 20.10 -1.62
N GLY A 155 5.37 18.97 -1.01
CA GLY A 155 5.70 18.60 0.37
C GLY A 155 7.14 18.09 0.57
N GLY A 156 7.98 18.08 -0.48
CA GLY A 156 9.38 17.69 -0.40
C GLY A 156 9.65 16.19 -0.55
N TRP A 157 8.66 15.38 -0.87
CA TRP A 157 8.85 13.94 -1.03
C TRP A 157 9.34 13.56 -2.43
N ALA A 158 10.26 12.59 -2.48
CA ALA A 158 10.81 12.07 -3.72
C ALA A 158 9.76 11.22 -4.47
N ASP A 159 9.53 11.54 -5.73
CA ASP A 159 8.73 10.71 -6.63
C ASP A 159 9.58 9.57 -7.16
N LEU A 160 9.17 8.34 -6.85
CA LEU A 160 9.87 7.10 -7.24
C LEU A 160 9.07 6.29 -8.27
N ASN A 161 8.12 6.88 -8.97
CA ASN A 161 7.45 6.22 -10.08
C ASN A 161 8.44 6.01 -11.24
N ASN A 162 9.00 4.81 -11.32
CA ASN A 162 10.10 4.44 -12.23
C ASN A 162 11.34 5.34 -12.03
N ALA A 163 11.82 5.45 -10.79
CA ALA A 163 12.95 6.28 -10.44
C ALA A 163 13.83 5.68 -9.33
N ARG A 164 15.10 6.09 -9.29
CA ARG A 164 16.05 5.79 -8.22
C ARG A 164 16.60 7.08 -7.63
N THR A 165 16.90 7.06 -6.34
CA THR A 165 17.56 8.17 -5.64
C THR A 165 18.32 7.67 -4.43
N VAL A 166 19.13 8.52 -3.83
CA VAL A 166 19.69 8.29 -2.49
C VAL A 166 19.06 9.29 -1.54
N ALA A 167 18.60 8.81 -0.40
CA ALA A 167 18.00 9.62 0.64
C ALA A 167 18.75 9.43 1.96
N ARG A 168 18.81 10.50 2.76
CA ARG A 168 19.31 10.44 4.14
C ARG A 168 18.20 9.94 5.06
N MET A 169 18.47 8.86 5.81
CA MET A 169 17.58 8.29 6.81
C MET A 169 18.34 8.16 8.13
N GLY A 170 18.07 9.02 9.10
CA GLY A 170 18.90 9.13 10.29
C GLY A 170 20.37 9.36 9.90
N ASP A 171 21.27 8.49 10.36
CA ASP A 171 22.72 8.56 10.07
C ASP A 171 23.13 7.79 8.81
N HIS A 172 22.19 7.27 8.03
CA HIS A 172 22.45 6.39 6.89
C HIS A 172 22.10 7.06 5.57
N ASP A 173 22.94 6.86 4.56
CA ASP A 173 22.58 7.06 3.16
C ASP A 173 21.94 5.75 2.68
N VAL A 174 20.71 5.84 2.19
CA VAL A 174 19.90 4.71 1.73
C VAL A 174 19.51 4.93 0.28
N GLU A 175 19.80 3.94 -0.55
CA GLU A 175 19.31 3.94 -1.91
C GLU A 175 17.86 3.51 -1.97
N LEU A 176 17.06 4.26 -2.70
CA LEU A 176 15.67 3.96 -2.97
C LEU A 176 15.48 3.67 -4.45
N VAL A 177 14.82 2.57 -4.79
CA VAL A 177 14.42 2.24 -6.14
C VAL A 177 12.92 1.97 -6.16
N GLY A 178 12.18 2.75 -6.95
CA GLY A 178 10.73 2.61 -7.05
C GLY A 178 10.26 2.39 -8.47
N VAL A 179 9.09 1.78 -8.58
CA VAL A 179 8.34 1.67 -9.84
C VAL A 179 6.92 2.17 -9.67
N ASP A 180 6.35 2.64 -10.77
CA ASP A 180 4.92 2.87 -10.89
C ASP A 180 4.15 1.54 -10.84
N ASP A 181 2.83 1.57 -10.76
CA ASP A 181 2.02 0.41 -10.38
C ASP A 181 2.04 -0.72 -11.44
N PRO A 182 2.59 -1.89 -11.08
CA PRO A 182 2.57 -3.07 -11.94
C PRO A 182 1.16 -3.62 -12.20
N HIS A 183 0.19 -3.30 -11.34
CA HIS A 183 -1.18 -3.76 -11.47
C HIS A 183 -1.91 -3.17 -12.69
N VAL A 184 -1.43 -2.05 -13.20
CA VAL A 184 -1.93 -1.36 -14.38
C VAL A 184 -0.90 -1.24 -15.50
N ASP A 185 0.17 -2.03 -15.42
CA ASP A 185 1.25 -2.11 -16.41
C ASP A 185 1.97 -0.76 -16.62
N HIS A 186 2.07 0.06 -15.55
CA HIS A 186 2.79 1.33 -15.57
C HIS A 186 4.25 1.20 -15.15
N ASP A 187 4.64 0.10 -14.53
CA ASP A 187 6.01 -0.15 -14.10
C ASP A 187 6.96 -0.31 -15.28
N ARG A 188 8.12 0.30 -15.17
CA ARG A 188 9.21 0.23 -16.15
C ARG A 188 10.53 -0.08 -15.46
N TYR A 189 10.55 -1.21 -14.75
CA TYR A 189 11.72 -1.56 -13.95
C TYR A 189 13.02 -1.54 -14.75
N GLY A 190 12.99 -1.93 -16.03
CA GLY A 190 14.17 -1.89 -16.90
C GLY A 190 14.79 -0.50 -17.10
N GLU A 191 14.06 0.58 -16.84
CA GLU A 191 14.59 1.95 -16.91
C GLU A 191 15.37 2.35 -15.65
N VAL A 192 15.13 1.64 -14.53
CA VAL A 192 15.73 1.92 -13.21
C VAL A 192 16.56 0.77 -12.66
N SER A 193 16.62 -0.36 -13.37
CA SER A 193 17.43 -1.52 -13.01
C SER A 193 18.92 -1.16 -13.04
N ALA A 194 19.58 -1.36 -11.93
CA ALA A 194 21.02 -1.25 -11.76
C ALA A 194 21.43 -1.98 -10.48
N ALA A 195 22.67 -2.48 -10.41
CA ALA A 195 23.19 -3.03 -9.18
C ALA A 195 23.09 -2.04 -8.04
N ALA A 196 22.82 -2.55 -6.84
CA ALA A 196 22.83 -1.74 -5.62
C ALA A 196 24.19 -1.01 -5.46
N ARG A 197 24.13 0.21 -4.95
CA ARG A 197 25.34 1.02 -4.73
C ARG A 197 26.16 0.49 -3.56
N ASP A 198 27.46 0.48 -3.70
CA ASP A 198 28.40 0.03 -2.65
C ASP A 198 28.66 1.11 -1.57
N ASP A 199 28.30 2.38 -1.86
CA ASP A 199 28.52 3.53 -0.98
C ASP A 199 27.31 3.91 -0.12
N VAL A 200 26.28 3.04 -0.06
CA VAL A 200 25.10 3.21 0.78
C VAL A 200 24.98 2.10 1.82
N SER A 201 24.28 2.40 2.91
CA SER A 201 24.06 1.42 3.98
C SER A 201 23.04 0.33 3.64
N LEU A 202 22.11 0.64 2.72
CA LEU A 202 20.95 -0.20 2.41
C LEU A 202 20.35 0.22 1.07
N THR A 203 19.81 -0.74 0.32
CA THR A 203 18.94 -0.48 -0.83
C THR A 203 17.53 -0.95 -0.52
N VAL A 204 16.55 -0.06 -0.67
CA VAL A 204 15.12 -0.29 -0.39
C VAL A 204 14.31 -0.16 -1.69
N GLY A 205 13.57 -1.22 -2.02
CA GLY A 205 12.61 -1.20 -3.12
C GLY A 205 11.26 -0.64 -2.67
N LEU A 206 10.61 0.14 -3.54
CA LEU A 206 9.25 0.65 -3.36
C LEU A 206 8.39 0.21 -4.54
N VAL A 207 7.26 -0.43 -4.27
CA VAL A 207 6.28 -0.81 -5.28
C VAL A 207 4.88 -0.81 -4.65
N HIS A 208 3.85 -0.37 -5.39
CA HIS A 208 2.50 -0.50 -4.86
C HIS A 208 2.06 -1.96 -4.86
N ALA A 209 1.88 -2.57 -6.02
CA ALA A 209 1.43 -3.95 -6.12
C ALA A 209 2.62 -4.92 -6.22
N PRO A 210 2.79 -5.84 -5.25
CA PRO A 210 3.97 -6.71 -5.14
C PRO A 210 3.92 -7.89 -6.12
N TYR A 211 3.97 -7.61 -7.43
CA TYR A 211 4.10 -8.63 -8.45
C TYR A 211 5.46 -9.30 -8.38
N GLN A 212 5.47 -10.64 -8.43
CA GLN A 212 6.69 -11.43 -8.22
C GLN A 212 7.83 -11.03 -9.17
N ARG A 213 7.53 -10.75 -10.44
CA ARG A 213 8.51 -10.31 -11.44
C ARG A 213 9.26 -9.03 -11.03
N VAL A 214 8.57 -8.11 -10.34
CA VAL A 214 9.17 -6.84 -9.88
C VAL A 214 9.98 -7.09 -8.61
N LEU A 215 9.44 -7.88 -7.67
CA LEU A 215 10.15 -8.24 -6.45
C LEU A 215 11.47 -8.98 -6.76
N ASP A 216 11.42 -9.97 -7.66
CA ASP A 216 12.59 -10.73 -8.06
C ASP A 216 13.66 -9.85 -8.73
N ALA A 217 13.23 -8.91 -9.58
CA ALA A 217 14.14 -7.98 -10.23
C ALA A 217 14.80 -7.02 -9.22
N MET A 218 14.03 -6.44 -8.28
CA MET A 218 14.58 -5.59 -7.22
C MET A 218 15.59 -6.36 -6.34
N VAL A 219 15.28 -7.60 -5.98
CA VAL A 219 16.19 -8.45 -5.19
C VAL A 219 17.44 -8.81 -5.98
N ALA A 220 17.32 -9.13 -7.27
CA ALA A 220 18.46 -9.43 -8.13
C ALA A 220 19.42 -8.23 -8.27
N ASP A 221 18.89 -7.00 -8.25
CA ASP A 221 19.67 -5.76 -8.24
C ASP A 221 20.23 -5.39 -6.85
N GLY A 222 19.91 -6.16 -5.79
CA GLY A 222 20.47 -6.00 -4.46
C GLY A 222 19.58 -5.28 -3.45
N ALA A 223 18.28 -5.06 -3.72
CA ALA A 223 17.37 -4.54 -2.72
C ALA A 223 17.26 -5.50 -1.53
N SER A 224 17.57 -5.02 -0.34
CA SER A 224 17.55 -5.80 0.89
C SER A 224 16.16 -5.83 1.55
N VAL A 225 15.35 -4.81 1.28
CA VAL A 225 13.97 -4.66 1.77
C VAL A 225 13.11 -4.13 0.62
N VAL A 226 11.91 -4.66 0.45
CA VAL A 226 10.91 -4.08 -0.44
C VAL A 226 9.66 -3.72 0.35
N LEU A 227 9.20 -2.48 0.22
CA LEU A 227 7.98 -1.97 0.83
C LEU A 227 6.87 -1.96 -0.22
N ALA A 228 5.75 -2.62 0.11
CA ALA A 228 4.62 -2.76 -0.81
C ALA A 228 3.27 -2.58 -0.10
N GLY A 229 2.23 -2.26 -0.88
CA GLY A 229 0.84 -2.13 -0.47
C GLY A 229 -0.08 -3.14 -1.17
N HIS A 230 -1.25 -2.67 -1.68
CA HIS A 230 -2.16 -3.35 -2.61
C HIS A 230 -2.96 -4.52 -2.04
N THR A 231 -2.35 -5.43 -1.29
CA THR A 231 -2.97 -6.70 -0.90
C THR A 231 -4.02 -6.56 0.20
N HIS A 232 -4.03 -5.45 0.94
CA HIS A 232 -4.89 -5.18 2.10
C HIS A 232 -4.89 -6.31 3.16
N GLY A 233 -3.83 -7.12 3.21
CA GLY A 233 -3.76 -8.30 4.06
C GLY A 233 -4.59 -9.48 3.57
N GLY A 234 -4.98 -9.44 2.28
CA GLY A 234 -5.90 -10.34 1.63
C GLY A 234 -7.31 -9.76 1.56
N GLN A 235 -7.76 -9.38 0.35
CA GLN A 235 -9.07 -8.73 0.14
C GLN A 235 -10.26 -9.63 0.55
N LEU A 236 -10.07 -10.95 0.44
CA LEU A 236 -10.93 -11.96 1.05
C LEU A 236 -10.08 -12.79 1.99
N ALA A 237 -10.36 -12.74 3.27
CA ALA A 237 -9.66 -13.50 4.29
C ALA A 237 -10.65 -14.25 5.20
N LEU A 238 -10.30 -15.45 5.59
CA LEU A 238 -11.09 -16.24 6.54
C LEU A 238 -10.40 -16.19 7.92
N PRO A 239 -11.16 -15.94 8.99
CA PRO A 239 -10.63 -16.01 10.36
C PRO A 239 -9.97 -17.37 10.62
N GLY A 240 -8.71 -17.36 11.10
CA GLY A 240 -7.93 -18.56 11.38
C GLY A 240 -7.31 -19.25 10.18
N TRP A 241 -7.68 -18.90 8.95
CA TRP A 241 -7.10 -19.44 7.71
C TRP A 241 -6.15 -18.46 7.01
N GLY A 242 -6.53 -17.18 6.95
CA GLY A 242 -5.77 -16.13 6.28
C GLY A 242 -6.35 -15.71 4.93
N ALA A 243 -5.54 -15.07 4.11
CA ALA A 243 -5.93 -14.52 2.81
C ALA A 243 -6.30 -15.63 1.81
N LEU A 244 -7.37 -15.41 1.05
CA LEU A 244 -7.77 -16.28 -0.07
C LEU A 244 -7.23 -15.74 -1.40
N VAL A 245 -7.06 -14.42 -1.52
CA VAL A 245 -6.56 -13.75 -2.73
C VAL A 245 -5.70 -12.54 -2.34
N THR A 246 -4.70 -12.24 -3.18
CA THR A 246 -3.83 -11.06 -3.05
C THR A 246 -4.08 -10.00 -4.12
N ASN A 247 -4.91 -10.32 -5.10
CA ASN A 247 -5.20 -9.50 -6.29
C ASN A 247 -3.94 -9.24 -7.17
N CYS A 248 -2.89 -10.02 -6.98
CA CYS A 248 -1.67 -10.13 -7.78
C CYS A 248 -1.17 -11.59 -7.75
N ASP A 249 0.04 -11.85 -8.22
CA ASP A 249 0.63 -13.20 -8.23
C ASP A 249 1.40 -13.58 -6.94
N LEU A 250 1.35 -12.71 -5.92
CA LEU A 250 1.96 -12.97 -4.62
C LEU A 250 1.24 -14.10 -3.88
N ASP A 251 2.02 -15.02 -3.28
CA ASP A 251 1.49 -16.09 -2.41
C ASP A 251 0.62 -15.47 -1.29
N THR A 252 -0.59 -16.02 -1.09
CA THR A 252 -1.56 -15.53 -0.10
C THR A 252 -1.02 -15.55 1.33
N ARG A 253 -0.06 -16.41 1.66
CA ARG A 253 0.63 -16.45 2.95
C ARG A 253 1.49 -15.21 3.21
N ARG A 254 1.89 -14.49 2.15
CA ARG A 254 2.69 -13.27 2.18
C ARG A 254 1.86 -12.00 2.09
N ALA A 255 0.53 -12.11 2.08
CA ALA A 255 -0.39 -10.99 1.90
C ALA A 255 -0.31 -9.91 2.99
N LYS A 256 0.39 -10.15 4.11
CA LYS A 256 0.38 -9.25 5.27
C LYS A 256 1.63 -9.37 6.13
N GLY A 257 2.18 -8.22 6.48
CA GLY A 257 3.28 -8.15 7.42
C GLY A 257 4.63 -8.40 6.76
N LEU A 258 5.61 -8.82 7.57
CA LEU A 258 6.96 -9.15 7.10
C LEU A 258 6.98 -10.57 6.55
N SER A 259 7.55 -10.75 5.36
CA SER A 259 7.80 -12.06 4.75
C SER A 259 9.17 -12.09 4.08
N ARG A 260 9.72 -13.30 3.89
CA ARG A 260 11.00 -13.54 3.22
C ARG A 260 10.80 -14.42 2.01
#